data_4b22fb3ad9ad4afa06e5b32376714038
#
_entry.id   4b22fb3ad9ad4afa06e5b32376714038
#
_cell.length_a   1.000
_cell.length_b   1.000
_cell.length_c   1.000
_cell.angle_alpha   90.00
_cell.angle_beta   90.00
_cell.angle_gamma   90.00
#
_symmetry.space_group_name_H-M   'P 1'
#
loop_
_entity.id
_entity.type
_entity.pdbx_description
1 polymer ?
#
loop_
_entity_poly.entity_id
_entity_poly.type
_entity_poly.pdbx_seq_one_letter_code
_entity_poly.pdbx_strand_id
1 'polypeptide(L)'
;MPRTREELLQCNAIYAALQDASGFWSEKVTGTEVLPVYAAPDENSYRASNGKASVSLAGGATLLMQYGDWSLVRYEVNSSRMRIGWVHTNQLGSAPVMLTDIPVTLKEGAFLTDDPTTSWYHTAEGDTLTDVRLLAQYDPFWAYARATMRDGTMLWGFVPLMSVQLNDTVDAAAMANVSGTWGFCGGGELMGWVFTLMADGQGVCYAISDEASESMRYLTEGITADMNPESAGMFQWRIVGGTNGYAHDFILSNSSNGTYVRYHAALTEDGYLGFYQCEAGGHYQRIP
;
A
#
# COMPACT_ATOMS: atom_id res chain seq x y z
N MET A 1 -17.18 7.98 4.70
CA MET A 1 -16.25 9.03 5.18
C MET A 1 -15.96 8.79 6.65
N PRO A 2 -14.70 8.80 7.08
CA PRO A 2 -14.34 8.62 8.48
C PRO A 2 -15.00 9.69 9.36
N ARG A 3 -15.51 9.29 10.51
CA ARG A 3 -16.24 10.16 11.44
C ARG A 3 -15.47 10.40 12.73
N THR A 4 -14.48 9.55 13.00
CA THR A 4 -13.63 9.63 14.19
C THR A 4 -12.17 9.82 13.78
N ARG A 5 -11.34 10.30 14.75
CA ARG A 5 -9.90 10.39 14.56
C ARG A 5 -9.29 9.00 14.32
N GLU A 6 -9.77 8.00 15.03
CA GLU A 6 -9.29 6.61 14.90
C GLU A 6 -9.58 6.05 13.50
N GLU A 7 -10.79 6.23 12.96
CA GLU A 7 -11.12 5.85 11.60
C GLU A 7 -10.25 6.57 10.56
N LEU A 8 -9.96 7.86 10.77
CA LEU A 8 -9.08 8.61 9.88
C LEU A 8 -7.65 8.06 9.90
N LEU A 9 -7.10 7.79 11.10
CA LEU A 9 -5.78 7.21 11.24
C LEU A 9 -5.68 5.84 10.57
N GLN A 10 -6.72 5.03 10.72
CA GLN A 10 -6.81 3.73 10.06
C GLN A 10 -6.85 3.87 8.53
N CYS A 11 -7.65 4.79 7.98
CA CYS A 11 -7.68 5.07 6.55
C CYS A 11 -6.28 5.47 6.05
N ASN A 12 -5.59 6.36 6.76
CA ASN A 12 -4.25 6.80 6.40
C ASN A 12 -3.23 5.65 6.40
N ALA A 13 -3.29 4.76 7.40
CA ALA A 13 -2.42 3.60 7.48
C ALA A 13 -2.59 2.65 6.29
N ILE A 14 -3.84 2.34 5.95
CA ILE A 14 -4.16 1.47 4.82
C ILE A 14 -3.83 2.15 3.49
N TYR A 15 -4.09 3.44 3.38
CA TYR A 15 -3.75 4.23 2.21
C TYR A 15 -2.24 4.23 1.94
N ALA A 16 -1.42 4.45 2.97
CA ALA A 16 0.03 4.37 2.85
C ALA A 16 0.49 2.98 2.39
N ALA A 17 -0.01 1.91 3.03
CA ALA A 17 0.31 0.54 2.63
C ALA A 17 -0.03 0.24 1.16
N LEU A 18 -1.11 0.83 0.63
CA LEU A 18 -1.50 0.67 -0.79
C LEU A 18 -0.67 1.55 -1.73
N GLN A 19 -0.24 2.74 -1.30
CA GLN A 19 0.61 3.62 -2.11
C GLN A 19 1.95 2.97 -2.40
N ASP A 20 2.62 2.45 -1.38
CA ASP A 20 3.93 1.81 -1.52
C ASP A 20 3.88 0.63 -2.49
N ALA A 21 2.79 -0.13 -2.47
CA ALA A 21 2.59 -1.25 -3.36
C ALA A 21 2.35 -0.87 -4.82
N SER A 22 1.84 0.33 -5.10
CA SER A 22 1.37 0.71 -6.45
C SER A 22 2.20 1.81 -7.14
N GLY A 23 3.15 2.44 -6.44
CA GLY A 23 3.68 3.74 -6.86
C GLY A 23 4.86 3.74 -7.81
N PHE A 24 5.82 2.86 -7.62
CA PHE A 24 7.15 3.12 -8.16
C PHE A 24 7.46 2.56 -9.56
N TRP A 25 6.73 1.54 -10.04
CA TRP A 25 7.14 0.79 -11.26
C TRP A 25 6.02 0.54 -12.26
N SER A 26 4.87 1.16 -12.12
CA SER A 26 3.75 0.93 -13.02
C SER A 26 3.91 1.71 -14.32
N GLU A 27 4.39 1.05 -15.36
CA GLU A 27 4.33 1.61 -16.71
C GLU A 27 2.88 1.71 -17.19
N LYS A 28 2.57 2.83 -17.86
CA LYS A 28 1.29 2.97 -18.54
C LYS A 28 1.31 2.17 -19.84
N VAL A 29 0.32 1.32 -20.00
CA VAL A 29 0.00 0.74 -21.29
C VAL A 29 -0.69 1.80 -22.14
N THR A 30 -0.17 2.04 -23.34
CA THR A 30 -0.71 3.00 -24.30
C THR A 30 -1.05 2.32 -25.63
N GLY A 31 -2.01 2.86 -26.36
CA GLY A 31 -2.45 2.34 -27.63
C GLY A 31 -3.48 3.25 -28.28
N THR A 32 -4.10 2.79 -29.34
CA THR A 32 -5.17 3.52 -30.06
C THR A 32 -6.57 2.99 -29.75
N GLU A 33 -6.63 1.83 -29.10
CA GLU A 33 -7.87 1.11 -28.86
C GLU A 33 -8.70 1.73 -27.74
N VAL A 34 -10.00 1.50 -27.81
CA VAL A 34 -10.96 1.77 -26.74
C VAL A 34 -11.48 0.44 -26.23
N LEU A 35 -11.13 0.08 -25.00
CA LEU A 35 -11.45 -1.21 -24.42
C LEU A 35 -12.66 -1.13 -23.49
N PRO A 36 -13.58 -2.11 -23.53
CA PRO A 36 -14.64 -2.22 -22.54
C PRO A 36 -14.05 -2.49 -21.15
N VAL A 37 -14.62 -1.86 -20.12
CA VAL A 37 -14.20 -2.02 -18.72
C VAL A 37 -15.33 -2.63 -17.90
N TYR A 38 -14.98 -3.56 -17.04
CA TYR A 38 -15.85 -4.38 -16.21
C TYR A 38 -15.52 -4.20 -14.73
N ALA A 39 -16.50 -4.31 -13.84
CA ALA A 39 -16.29 -4.19 -12.40
C ALA A 39 -15.64 -5.42 -11.79
N ALA A 40 -15.82 -6.60 -12.40
CA ALA A 40 -15.20 -7.87 -12.02
C ALA A 40 -14.65 -8.57 -13.28
N PRO A 41 -13.77 -9.59 -13.15
CA PRO A 41 -13.27 -10.37 -14.28
C PRO A 41 -14.34 -11.32 -14.84
N ASP A 42 -15.44 -10.74 -15.28
CA ASP A 42 -16.63 -11.40 -15.84
C ASP A 42 -17.34 -10.45 -16.80
N GLU A 43 -17.64 -10.92 -18.03
CA GLU A 43 -18.32 -10.13 -19.06
C GLU A 43 -19.75 -9.69 -18.69
N ASN A 44 -20.37 -10.37 -17.74
CA ASN A 44 -21.70 -10.03 -17.23
C ASN A 44 -21.65 -9.04 -16.06
N SER A 45 -20.46 -8.67 -15.59
CA SER A 45 -20.33 -7.77 -14.48
C SER A 45 -20.70 -6.33 -14.82
N TYR A 46 -20.94 -5.53 -13.80
CA TYR A 46 -21.34 -4.14 -13.92
C TYR A 46 -20.35 -3.30 -14.75
N ARG A 47 -20.89 -2.45 -15.61
CA ARG A 47 -20.13 -1.57 -16.52
C ARG A 47 -20.62 -0.13 -16.47
N ALA A 48 -20.64 0.47 -15.28
CA ALA A 48 -21.26 1.76 -14.99
C ALA A 48 -22.79 1.80 -15.24
N SER A 49 -23.46 2.85 -14.79
CA SER A 49 -24.92 2.99 -14.85
C SER A 49 -25.52 2.92 -16.25
N ASN A 50 -24.73 3.21 -17.27
CA ASN A 50 -25.16 3.15 -18.68
C ASN A 50 -24.73 1.87 -19.41
N GLY A 51 -24.08 0.92 -18.71
CA GLY A 51 -23.57 -0.32 -19.29
C GLY A 51 -22.42 -0.17 -20.29
N LYS A 52 -21.75 1.01 -20.35
CA LYS A 52 -20.81 1.37 -21.43
C LYS A 52 -19.44 1.85 -20.91
N ALA A 53 -19.04 1.44 -19.68
CA ALA A 53 -17.71 1.79 -19.21
C ALA A 53 -16.63 1.33 -20.19
N SER A 54 -15.70 2.22 -20.49
CA SER A 54 -14.58 1.96 -21.41
C SER A 54 -13.36 2.79 -21.03
N VAL A 55 -12.19 2.32 -21.41
CA VAL A 55 -10.91 3.03 -21.31
C VAL A 55 -10.34 3.25 -22.71
N SER A 56 -9.88 4.47 -23.00
CA SER A 56 -9.10 4.77 -24.20
C SER A 56 -7.62 4.63 -23.87
N LEU A 57 -6.92 3.73 -24.54
CA LEU A 57 -5.49 3.53 -24.36
C LEU A 57 -4.66 4.71 -24.88
N ALA A 58 -5.23 5.63 -25.64
CA ALA A 58 -4.57 6.88 -26.01
C ALA A 58 -4.23 7.77 -24.79
N GLY A 59 -5.03 7.69 -23.72
CA GLY A 59 -4.76 8.34 -22.43
C GLY A 59 -3.82 7.55 -21.52
N GLY A 60 -3.57 6.30 -21.88
CA GLY A 60 -2.82 5.34 -21.07
C GLY A 60 -3.64 4.72 -19.93
N ALA A 61 -3.31 3.50 -19.59
CA ALA A 61 -3.84 2.78 -18.44
C ALA A 61 -2.70 2.12 -17.66
N THR A 62 -2.76 2.17 -16.33
CA THR A 62 -1.81 1.49 -15.46
C THR A 62 -2.30 0.07 -15.20
N LEU A 63 -1.50 -0.93 -15.54
CA LEU A 63 -1.79 -2.33 -15.25
C LEU A 63 -1.44 -2.62 -13.79
N LEU A 64 -2.43 -3.09 -13.02
CA LEU A 64 -2.30 -3.34 -11.58
C LEU A 64 -2.09 -4.82 -11.26
N MET A 65 -2.81 -5.71 -11.92
CA MET A 65 -2.65 -7.17 -11.77
C MET A 65 -3.28 -7.93 -12.94
N GLN A 66 -2.98 -9.22 -13.03
CA GLN A 66 -3.63 -10.15 -13.96
C GLN A 66 -4.30 -11.29 -13.20
N TYR A 67 -5.45 -11.72 -13.71
CA TYR A 67 -6.18 -12.87 -13.20
C TYR A 67 -6.82 -13.63 -14.38
N GLY A 68 -6.29 -14.80 -14.71
CA GLY A 68 -6.68 -15.53 -15.92
C GLY A 68 -6.49 -14.66 -17.18
N ASP A 69 -7.54 -14.55 -17.98
CA ASP A 69 -7.57 -13.76 -19.21
C ASP A 69 -7.91 -12.27 -18.98
N TRP A 70 -7.90 -11.83 -17.74
CA TRP A 70 -8.28 -10.49 -17.33
C TRP A 70 -7.11 -9.71 -16.73
N SER A 71 -7.10 -8.40 -16.98
CA SER A 71 -6.17 -7.45 -16.38
C SER A 71 -6.92 -6.35 -15.66
N LEU A 72 -6.56 -6.13 -14.40
CA LEU A 72 -7.04 -4.99 -13.62
C LEU A 72 -6.24 -3.76 -14.00
N VAL A 73 -6.93 -2.71 -14.40
CA VAL A 73 -6.31 -1.45 -14.83
C VAL A 73 -6.84 -0.25 -14.08
N ARG A 74 -5.96 0.74 -13.83
CA ARG A 74 -6.31 2.07 -13.36
C ARG A 74 -6.13 3.07 -14.51
N TYR A 75 -7.11 3.95 -14.72
CA TYR A 75 -7.10 4.91 -15.81
C TYR A 75 -7.82 6.21 -15.46
N GLU A 76 -7.45 7.28 -16.14
CA GLU A 76 -8.10 8.59 -16.01
C GLU A 76 -9.35 8.66 -16.88
N VAL A 77 -10.46 9.10 -16.29
CA VAL A 77 -11.67 9.48 -17.04
C VAL A 77 -11.61 10.97 -17.44
N ASN A 78 -11.03 11.77 -16.56
CA ASN A 78 -10.70 13.18 -16.76
C ASN A 78 -9.63 13.60 -15.74
N SER A 79 -9.15 14.84 -15.81
CA SER A 79 -8.06 15.37 -14.95
C SER A 79 -8.30 15.27 -13.44
N SER A 80 -9.51 14.98 -12.99
CA SER A 80 -9.86 14.90 -11.56
C SER A 80 -10.44 13.55 -11.15
N ARG A 81 -10.59 12.60 -12.08
CA ARG A 81 -11.28 11.35 -11.80
C ARG A 81 -10.55 10.14 -12.35
N MET A 82 -10.08 9.30 -11.46
CA MET A 82 -9.54 7.98 -11.77
C MET A 82 -10.64 6.91 -11.68
N ARG A 83 -10.44 5.82 -12.41
CA ARG A 83 -11.23 4.59 -12.28
C ARG A 83 -10.33 3.36 -12.26
N ILE A 84 -10.87 2.28 -11.69
CA ILE A 84 -10.27 0.95 -11.67
C ILE A 84 -11.31 -0.02 -12.24
N GLY A 85 -10.86 -0.97 -13.03
CA GLY A 85 -11.73 -2.03 -13.56
C GLY A 85 -10.95 -3.02 -14.41
N TRP A 86 -11.63 -4.04 -14.90
CA TRP A 86 -11.07 -5.15 -15.64
C TRP A 86 -11.24 -4.98 -17.15
N VAL A 87 -10.22 -5.37 -17.89
CA VAL A 87 -10.20 -5.50 -19.34
C VAL A 87 -9.63 -6.85 -19.74
N HIS A 88 -9.87 -7.32 -20.95
CA HIS A 88 -9.24 -8.55 -21.43
C HIS A 88 -7.73 -8.37 -21.63
N THR A 89 -6.91 -9.28 -21.10
CA THR A 89 -5.45 -9.23 -21.16
C THR A 89 -4.91 -9.21 -22.58
N ASN A 90 -5.52 -9.94 -23.51
CA ASN A 90 -5.10 -10.01 -24.91
C ASN A 90 -5.22 -8.67 -25.67
N GLN A 91 -5.89 -7.70 -25.09
CA GLN A 91 -6.06 -6.35 -25.64
C GLN A 91 -5.01 -5.36 -25.13
N LEU A 92 -4.17 -5.78 -24.18
CA LEU A 92 -3.09 -4.99 -23.63
C LEU A 92 -1.76 -5.53 -24.14
N GLY A 93 -0.81 -4.64 -24.41
CA GLY A 93 0.59 -5.05 -24.64
C GLY A 93 1.23 -5.63 -23.36
N SER A 94 2.45 -6.13 -23.47
CA SER A 94 3.22 -6.53 -22.29
C SER A 94 3.59 -5.31 -21.46
N ALA A 95 3.21 -5.31 -20.19
CA ALA A 95 3.66 -4.34 -19.20
C ALA A 95 4.03 -5.05 -17.90
N PRO A 96 4.99 -4.53 -17.12
CA PRO A 96 5.26 -5.07 -15.80
C PRO A 96 4.01 -4.99 -14.93
N VAL A 97 3.71 -6.06 -14.23
CA VAL A 97 2.59 -6.12 -13.28
C VAL A 97 3.15 -5.99 -11.88
N MET A 98 2.70 -4.96 -11.18
CA MET A 98 2.92 -4.87 -9.73
C MET A 98 1.76 -5.54 -9.02
N LEU A 99 2.06 -6.55 -8.22
CA LEU A 99 1.06 -7.24 -7.41
C LEU A 99 0.92 -6.51 -6.08
N THR A 100 -0.19 -5.83 -5.89
CA THR A 100 -0.66 -5.48 -4.55
C THR A 100 -1.58 -6.58 -4.07
N ASP A 101 -1.30 -7.18 -2.94
CA ASP A 101 -2.09 -8.26 -2.37
C ASP A 101 -1.99 -8.21 -0.84
N ILE A 102 -2.65 -7.21 -0.25
CA ILE A 102 -2.58 -6.94 1.19
C ILE A 102 -3.72 -7.67 1.90
N PRO A 103 -3.42 -8.69 2.74
CA PRO A 103 -4.43 -9.38 3.51
C PRO A 103 -5.03 -8.48 4.59
N VAL A 104 -6.36 -8.47 4.67
CA VAL A 104 -7.09 -7.65 5.63
C VAL A 104 -8.27 -8.41 6.24
N THR A 105 -8.77 -7.90 7.34
CA THR A 105 -10.06 -8.31 7.93
C THR A 105 -11.06 -7.20 7.74
N LEU A 106 -12.31 -7.54 7.45
CA LEU A 106 -13.41 -6.58 7.42
C LEU A 106 -14.07 -6.46 8.79
N LYS A 107 -14.42 -5.23 9.16
CA LYS A 107 -15.26 -4.97 10.33
C LYS A 107 -16.70 -5.45 10.07
N GLU A 108 -17.43 -5.70 11.13
CA GLU A 108 -18.86 -6.05 11.04
C GLU A 108 -19.65 -4.97 10.26
N GLY A 109 -20.51 -5.42 9.35
CA GLY A 109 -21.29 -4.54 8.47
C GLY A 109 -20.51 -3.94 7.29
N ALA A 110 -19.26 -4.35 7.08
CA ALA A 110 -18.53 -3.98 5.88
C ALA A 110 -19.10 -4.65 4.63
N PHE A 111 -18.91 -4.02 3.49
CA PHE A 111 -19.43 -4.50 2.19
C PHE A 111 -18.45 -4.23 1.06
N LEU A 112 -18.59 -4.94 -0.05
CA LEU A 112 -17.98 -4.62 -1.33
C LEU A 112 -19.03 -4.06 -2.28
N THR A 113 -18.65 -3.06 -3.08
CA THR A 113 -19.54 -2.45 -4.09
C THR A 113 -18.88 -2.35 -5.45
N ASP A 114 -19.67 -2.40 -6.50
CA ASP A 114 -19.18 -2.28 -7.89
C ASP A 114 -18.71 -0.87 -8.25
N ASP A 115 -19.21 0.16 -7.55
CA ASP A 115 -18.89 1.55 -7.87
C ASP A 115 -19.00 2.44 -6.62
N PRO A 116 -17.90 2.96 -6.07
CA PRO A 116 -17.92 3.76 -4.85
C PRO A 116 -18.50 5.16 -5.04
N THR A 117 -18.83 5.56 -6.26
CA THR A 117 -19.30 6.91 -6.58
C THR A 117 -20.80 7.07 -6.58
N THR A 118 -21.52 5.98 -6.54
CA THR A 118 -22.99 5.98 -6.58
C THR A 118 -23.57 5.25 -5.37
N SER A 119 -24.79 5.48 -4.93
CA SER A 119 -25.40 4.82 -3.75
C SER A 119 -26.27 3.61 -4.12
N TRP A 120 -26.11 3.10 -5.32
CA TRP A 120 -27.08 2.18 -5.92
C TRP A 120 -26.46 0.88 -6.37
N TYR A 121 -25.72 0.23 -5.60
CA TYR A 121 -25.15 -0.89 -6.14
C TYR A 121 -25.16 -2.11 -5.47
N HIS A 122 -24.82 -3.15 -6.29
CA HIS A 122 -24.54 -4.53 -6.00
C HIS A 122 -23.55 -4.59 -4.84
N THR A 123 -24.08 -4.73 -3.64
CA THR A 123 -23.28 -4.90 -2.44
C THR A 123 -23.45 -6.35 -2.00
N ALA A 124 -22.37 -6.97 -1.57
CA ALA A 124 -22.44 -8.21 -0.83
C ALA A 124 -22.77 -7.90 0.64
N GLU A 125 -24.02 -7.53 0.90
CA GLU A 125 -24.49 -7.30 2.26
C GLU A 125 -24.92 -8.62 2.90
N GLY A 126 -24.51 -8.84 4.14
CA GLY A 126 -25.00 -9.94 4.96
C GLY A 126 -24.24 -11.26 4.84
N ASP A 127 -23.30 -11.37 3.90
CA ASP A 127 -22.42 -12.53 3.83
C ASP A 127 -21.16 -12.36 4.67
N THR A 128 -20.67 -13.45 5.22
CA THR A 128 -19.34 -13.46 5.85
C THR A 128 -18.31 -13.51 4.74
N LEU A 129 -17.67 -12.38 4.48
CA LEU A 129 -16.57 -12.29 3.53
C LEU A 129 -15.26 -12.72 4.22
N THR A 130 -14.55 -13.64 3.58
CA THR A 130 -13.28 -14.18 4.06
C THR A 130 -12.18 -13.97 3.02
N ASP A 131 -10.91 -14.22 3.38
CA ASP A 131 -9.75 -14.03 2.51
C ASP A 131 -9.78 -12.71 1.73
N VAL A 132 -10.08 -11.64 2.46
CA VAL A 132 -10.16 -10.30 1.86
C VAL A 132 -8.76 -9.79 1.55
N ARG A 133 -8.57 -9.33 0.33
CA ARG A 133 -7.29 -8.81 -0.16
C ARG A 133 -7.50 -7.45 -0.81
N LEU A 134 -6.75 -6.45 -0.37
CA LEU A 134 -6.70 -5.16 -1.06
C LEU A 134 -5.74 -5.25 -2.24
N LEU A 135 -6.20 -4.82 -3.40
CA LEU A 135 -5.48 -4.97 -4.67
C LEU A 135 -5.02 -3.63 -5.25
N ALA A 136 -5.72 -2.55 -4.97
CA ALA A 136 -5.37 -1.24 -5.46
C ALA A 136 -6.04 -0.13 -4.66
N GLN A 137 -5.35 0.98 -4.50
CA GLN A 137 -5.93 2.20 -3.96
C GLN A 137 -6.81 2.87 -5.02
N TYR A 138 -8.01 3.30 -4.62
CA TYR A 138 -8.88 4.10 -5.48
C TYR A 138 -8.79 5.60 -5.15
N ASP A 139 -9.05 5.95 -3.88
CA ASP A 139 -8.91 7.30 -3.32
C ASP A 139 -8.55 7.20 -1.83
N PRO A 140 -8.42 8.30 -1.07
CA PRO A 140 -8.06 8.24 0.35
C PRO A 140 -9.05 7.47 1.25
N PHE A 141 -10.22 7.07 0.74
CA PHE A 141 -11.28 6.44 1.51
C PHE A 141 -11.72 5.08 0.98
N TRP A 142 -11.29 4.71 -0.24
CA TRP A 142 -11.70 3.49 -0.91
C TRP A 142 -10.53 2.74 -1.53
N ALA A 143 -10.58 1.42 -1.45
CA ALA A 143 -9.68 0.52 -2.16
C ALA A 143 -10.47 -0.47 -3.02
N TYR A 144 -9.84 -0.98 -4.06
CA TYR A 144 -10.33 -2.12 -4.80
C TYR A 144 -9.83 -3.41 -4.14
N ALA A 145 -10.71 -4.39 -3.97
CA ALA A 145 -10.44 -5.60 -3.22
C ALA A 145 -11.05 -6.84 -3.89
N ARG A 146 -10.55 -8.00 -3.51
CA ARG A 146 -11.23 -9.28 -3.66
C ARG A 146 -11.59 -9.86 -2.31
N ALA A 147 -12.63 -10.68 -2.27
CA ALA A 147 -13.04 -11.44 -1.09
C ALA A 147 -13.64 -12.77 -1.51
N THR A 148 -13.70 -13.73 -0.59
CA THR A 148 -14.35 -15.02 -0.81
C THR A 148 -15.64 -15.07 0.00
N MET A 149 -16.75 -15.39 -0.65
CA MET A 149 -18.04 -15.62 0.00
C MET A 149 -18.06 -16.98 0.70
N ARG A 150 -19.05 -17.18 1.55
CA ARG A 150 -19.24 -18.43 2.31
C ARG A 150 -19.38 -19.68 1.43
N ASP A 151 -19.92 -19.54 0.24
CA ASP A 151 -20.07 -20.64 -0.75
C ASP A 151 -18.81 -20.90 -1.57
N GLY A 152 -17.73 -20.14 -1.35
CA GLY A 152 -16.49 -20.19 -2.10
C GLY A 152 -16.44 -19.30 -3.32
N THR A 153 -17.52 -18.56 -3.63
CA THR A 153 -17.54 -17.61 -4.75
C THR A 153 -16.61 -16.44 -4.47
N MET A 154 -15.79 -16.09 -5.46
CA MET A 154 -14.92 -14.92 -5.36
C MET A 154 -15.67 -13.67 -5.78
N LEU A 155 -15.63 -12.65 -4.93
CA LEU A 155 -16.17 -11.33 -5.19
C LEU A 155 -15.06 -10.32 -5.43
N TRP A 156 -15.33 -9.37 -6.30
CA TRP A 156 -14.46 -8.27 -6.64
C TRP A 156 -15.23 -6.96 -6.51
N GLY A 157 -14.62 -5.95 -5.93
CA GLY A 157 -15.29 -4.67 -5.77
C GLY A 157 -14.52 -3.70 -4.89
N PHE A 158 -15.14 -2.57 -4.63
CA PHE A 158 -14.58 -1.52 -3.79
C PHE A 158 -15.03 -1.68 -2.34
N VAL A 159 -14.11 -1.45 -1.42
CA VAL A 159 -14.34 -1.48 0.03
C VAL A 159 -13.98 -0.14 0.64
N PRO A 160 -14.79 0.40 1.59
CA PRO A 160 -14.42 1.61 2.32
C PRO A 160 -13.28 1.31 3.29
N LEU A 161 -12.19 2.10 3.24
CA LEU A 161 -11.00 1.88 4.07
C LEU A 161 -11.30 1.93 5.59
N MET A 162 -12.29 2.69 6.00
CA MET A 162 -12.76 2.72 7.40
C MET A 162 -13.34 1.39 7.89
N SER A 163 -13.76 0.53 6.97
CA SER A 163 -14.32 -0.80 7.27
C SER A 163 -13.28 -1.92 7.23
N VAL A 164 -12.02 -1.58 6.97
CA VAL A 164 -10.93 -2.54 6.81
C VAL A 164 -10.01 -2.48 8.02
N GLN A 165 -9.46 -3.61 8.41
CA GLN A 165 -8.40 -3.74 9.41
C GLN A 165 -7.24 -4.51 8.80
N LEU A 166 -6.02 -3.94 8.84
CA LEU A 166 -4.81 -4.64 8.41
C LEU A 166 -4.56 -5.85 9.32
N ASN A 167 -4.17 -6.98 8.72
CA ASN A 167 -3.79 -8.18 9.47
C ASN A 167 -2.33 -8.09 9.92
N ASP A 168 -2.03 -7.05 10.71
CA ASP A 168 -0.68 -6.74 11.17
C ASP A 168 -0.38 -7.50 12.47
N THR A 169 -0.13 -8.80 12.36
CA THR A 169 0.41 -9.56 13.50
C THR A 169 1.88 -9.21 13.67
N VAL A 170 2.21 -8.67 14.85
CA VAL A 170 3.60 -8.30 15.19
C VAL A 170 4.48 -9.55 15.25
N ASP A 171 5.59 -9.54 14.53
CA ASP A 171 6.65 -10.53 14.63
C ASP A 171 7.66 -10.10 15.69
N ALA A 172 7.41 -10.54 16.93
CA ALA A 172 8.27 -10.21 18.05
C ALA A 172 9.69 -10.79 17.90
N ALA A 173 9.85 -11.92 17.22
CA ALA A 173 11.17 -12.51 16.99
C ALA A 173 11.97 -11.67 15.98
N ALA A 174 11.35 -11.26 14.89
CA ALA A 174 11.96 -10.35 13.93
C ALA A 174 12.29 -9.00 14.55
N MET A 175 11.40 -8.44 15.39
CA MET A 175 11.67 -7.21 16.14
C MET A 175 12.90 -7.34 17.05
N ALA A 176 12.98 -8.43 17.83
CA ALA A 176 14.14 -8.68 18.70
C ALA A 176 15.45 -8.77 17.89
N ASN A 177 15.40 -9.41 16.72
CA ASN A 177 16.56 -9.56 15.85
C ASN A 177 17.01 -8.22 15.24
N VAL A 178 16.08 -7.33 14.93
CA VAL A 178 16.34 -6.02 14.31
C VAL A 178 16.61 -4.93 15.36
N SER A 179 16.26 -5.12 16.63
CA SER A 179 16.53 -4.15 17.69
C SER A 179 18.02 -3.80 17.77
N GLY A 180 18.33 -2.52 17.96
CA GLY A 180 19.70 -2.00 18.02
C GLY A 180 19.85 -0.67 17.31
N THR A 181 21.09 -0.21 17.19
CA THR A 181 21.42 1.05 16.51
C THR A 181 21.93 0.76 15.09
N TRP A 182 21.39 1.52 14.14
CA TRP A 182 21.64 1.36 12.71
C TRP A 182 22.08 2.68 12.10
N GLY A 183 23.09 2.65 11.27
CA GLY A 183 23.56 3.80 10.51
C GLY A 183 23.37 3.58 9.02
N PHE A 184 22.96 4.61 8.32
CA PHE A 184 22.85 4.59 6.87
C PHE A 184 24.25 4.49 6.23
N CYS A 185 24.42 3.56 5.30
CA CYS A 185 25.65 3.33 4.60
C CYS A 185 25.50 3.65 3.11
N GLY A 186 26.35 4.56 2.61
CA GLY A 186 26.50 4.84 1.20
C GLY A 186 27.97 4.65 0.80
N GLY A 187 28.23 3.80 -0.21
CA GLY A 187 29.60 3.53 -0.66
C GLY A 187 30.51 2.87 0.39
N GLY A 188 29.96 2.28 1.44
CA GLY A 188 30.71 1.65 2.55
C GLY A 188 31.03 2.57 3.73
N GLU A 189 30.57 3.81 3.69
CA GLU A 189 30.75 4.79 4.76
C GLU A 189 29.39 5.16 5.38
N LEU A 190 29.38 5.51 6.69
CA LEU A 190 28.19 6.02 7.36
C LEU A 190 27.85 7.41 6.85
N MET A 191 26.62 7.56 6.35
CA MET A 191 26.14 8.78 5.71
C MET A 191 25.27 9.61 6.65
N GLY A 192 25.86 10.12 7.72
CA GLY A 192 25.31 11.26 8.43
C GLY A 192 24.04 11.12 9.24
N TRP A 193 23.38 9.94 9.33
CA TRP A 193 22.22 9.75 10.21
C TRP A 193 22.09 8.33 10.74
N VAL A 194 21.45 8.22 11.88
CA VAL A 194 21.41 7.02 12.70
C VAL A 194 20.01 6.87 13.30
N PHE A 195 19.54 5.65 13.47
CA PHE A 195 18.36 5.36 14.26
C PHE A 195 18.58 4.20 15.20
N THR A 196 17.93 4.27 16.36
CA THR A 196 17.93 3.20 17.37
C THR A 196 16.53 2.63 17.47
N LEU A 197 16.41 1.32 17.32
CA LEU A 197 15.19 0.55 17.43
C LEU A 197 15.21 -0.21 18.76
N MET A 198 14.33 0.14 19.69
CA MET A 198 14.22 -0.52 20.98
C MET A 198 13.22 -1.69 20.87
N ALA A 199 13.48 -2.77 21.60
CA ALA A 199 12.68 -4.00 21.53
C ALA A 199 11.21 -3.81 21.97
N ASP A 200 10.90 -2.74 22.68
CA ASP A 200 9.54 -2.37 23.09
C ASP A 200 8.72 -1.65 21.99
N GLY A 201 9.31 -1.46 20.81
CA GLY A 201 8.66 -0.78 19.70
C GLY A 201 8.85 0.74 19.68
N GLN A 202 9.66 1.30 20.58
CA GLN A 202 10.06 2.70 20.48
C GLN A 202 11.27 2.82 19.55
N GLY A 203 11.37 3.93 18.85
CA GLY A 203 12.49 4.26 18.00
C GLY A 203 12.89 5.72 18.18
N VAL A 204 14.17 5.97 17.98
CA VAL A 204 14.75 7.32 17.98
C VAL A 204 15.64 7.45 16.77
N CYS A 205 15.49 8.51 16.00
CA CYS A 205 16.39 8.83 14.90
C CYS A 205 16.99 10.22 15.09
N TYR A 206 18.21 10.39 14.64
CA TYR A 206 18.90 11.65 14.64
C TYR A 206 19.84 11.75 13.43
N ALA A 207 19.93 12.95 12.88
CA ALA A 207 20.83 13.30 11.81
C ALA A 207 22.07 13.98 12.38
N ILE A 208 23.21 13.79 11.74
CA ILE A 208 24.47 14.45 12.09
C ILE A 208 24.84 15.58 11.14
N SER A 209 23.96 15.87 10.18
CA SER A 209 24.10 17.01 9.24
C SER A 209 22.73 17.44 8.71
N ASP A 210 22.65 18.65 8.14
CA ASP A 210 21.42 19.16 7.52
C ASP A 210 20.97 18.31 6.33
N GLU A 211 21.91 17.85 5.49
CA GLU A 211 21.64 16.97 4.35
C GLU A 211 21.09 15.62 4.83
N ALA A 212 21.64 15.06 5.90
CA ALA A 212 21.17 13.84 6.51
C ALA A 212 19.77 14.00 7.11
N SER A 213 19.46 15.18 7.68
CA SER A 213 18.13 15.50 8.18
C SER A 213 17.08 15.51 7.08
N GLU A 214 17.42 16.04 5.91
CA GLU A 214 16.53 16.04 4.75
C GLU A 214 16.30 14.60 4.23
N SER A 215 17.34 13.81 4.06
CA SER A 215 17.25 12.41 3.63
C SER A 215 16.41 11.58 4.61
N MET A 216 16.58 11.78 5.92
CA MET A 216 15.80 11.09 6.94
C MET A 216 14.32 11.49 6.92
N ARG A 217 14.02 12.74 6.55
CA ARG A 217 12.64 13.20 6.38
C ARG A 217 11.92 12.45 5.27
N TYR A 218 12.62 12.12 4.17
CA TYR A 218 12.08 11.26 3.11
C TYR A 218 11.83 9.84 3.61
N LEU A 219 12.75 9.23 4.34
CA LEU A 219 12.57 7.89 4.89
C LEU A 219 11.37 7.80 5.83
N THR A 220 11.23 8.78 6.70
CA THR A 220 10.17 8.78 7.73
C THR A 220 8.87 9.47 7.26
N GLU A 221 8.84 10.02 6.05
CA GLU A 221 7.69 10.75 5.48
C GLU A 221 7.04 11.74 6.46
N GLY A 222 7.85 12.45 7.22
CA GLY A 222 7.40 13.41 8.23
C GLY A 222 6.92 12.79 9.54
N ILE A 223 7.13 11.49 9.78
CA ILE A 223 6.89 10.88 11.10
C ILE A 223 7.71 11.60 12.18
N THR A 224 8.93 12.00 11.82
CA THR A 224 9.87 12.74 12.65
C THR A 224 10.00 14.17 12.16
N ALA A 225 8.88 14.88 12.02
CA ALA A 225 8.87 16.27 11.52
C ALA A 225 9.82 17.18 12.31
N ASP A 226 10.39 18.14 11.61
CA ASP A 226 11.23 19.21 12.16
C ASP A 226 12.56 18.78 12.79
N MET A 227 13.15 17.70 12.31
CA MET A 227 14.50 17.34 12.70
C MET A 227 15.54 18.30 12.14
N ASN A 228 16.43 18.73 13.01
CA ASN A 228 17.68 19.38 12.64
C ASN A 228 18.85 18.51 13.14
N PRO A 229 20.11 18.79 12.77
CA PRO A 229 21.27 17.98 13.18
C PRO A 229 21.42 17.78 14.68
N GLU A 230 20.85 18.67 15.49
CA GLU A 230 20.94 18.65 16.95
C GLU A 230 19.71 18.03 17.62
N SER A 231 18.66 17.70 16.85
CA SER A 231 17.42 17.14 17.40
C SER A 231 17.26 15.68 17.08
N ALA A 232 16.64 14.96 18.02
CA ALA A 232 16.24 13.58 17.83
C ALA A 232 14.72 13.51 17.59
N GLY A 233 14.31 12.72 16.59
CA GLY A 233 12.92 12.41 16.37
C GLY A 233 12.54 11.08 16.99
N MET A 234 11.43 11.06 17.72
CA MET A 234 10.87 9.83 18.28
C MET A 234 9.74 9.29 17.41
N PHE A 235 9.70 7.98 17.24
CA PHE A 235 8.66 7.26 16.49
C PHE A 235 8.36 5.93 17.16
N GLN A 236 7.28 5.30 16.75
CA GLN A 236 7.00 3.90 17.07
C GLN A 236 7.34 3.05 15.85
N TRP A 237 7.81 1.83 16.09
CA TRP A 237 8.11 0.88 15.02
C TRP A 237 7.63 -0.52 15.38
N ARG A 238 7.35 -1.31 14.35
CA ARG A 238 7.09 -2.74 14.48
C ARG A 238 7.41 -3.47 13.17
N ILE A 239 7.65 -4.76 13.27
CA ILE A 239 7.75 -5.67 12.12
C ILE A 239 6.51 -6.56 12.13
N VAL A 240 5.94 -6.74 10.96
CA VAL A 240 4.76 -7.58 10.72
C VAL A 240 5.04 -8.53 9.56
N GLY A 241 4.15 -9.49 9.32
CA GLY A 241 4.23 -10.33 8.13
C GLY A 241 4.26 -9.50 6.86
N GLY A 242 5.14 -9.86 5.93
CA GLY A 242 5.36 -9.11 4.70
C GLY A 242 4.20 -9.17 3.74
N THR A 243 4.14 -8.17 2.88
CA THR A 243 3.19 -8.09 1.76
C THR A 243 3.92 -8.19 0.43
N ASN A 244 3.19 -8.39 -0.66
CA ASN A 244 3.74 -8.43 -2.02
C ASN A 244 4.91 -9.42 -2.22
N GLY A 245 4.91 -10.54 -1.48
CA GLY A 245 5.95 -11.57 -1.58
C GLY A 245 7.20 -11.34 -0.73
N TYR A 246 7.25 -10.25 0.02
CA TYR A 246 8.32 -10.01 1.00
C TYR A 246 8.05 -10.76 2.31
N ALA A 247 9.11 -11.16 3.01
CA ALA A 247 8.98 -11.91 4.27
C ALA A 247 8.47 -11.02 5.41
N HIS A 248 8.86 -9.75 5.44
CA HIS A 248 8.55 -8.81 6.50
C HIS A 248 8.24 -7.43 5.94
N ASP A 249 7.35 -6.73 6.63
CA ASP A 249 7.14 -5.29 6.48
C ASP A 249 7.53 -4.57 7.75
N PHE A 250 8.22 -3.45 7.58
CA PHE A 250 8.65 -2.55 8.64
C PHE A 250 7.70 -1.36 8.69
N ILE A 251 7.11 -1.12 9.84
CA ILE A 251 6.14 -0.07 10.04
C ILE A 251 6.70 0.98 10.96
N LEU A 252 6.68 2.23 10.51
CA LEU A 252 6.94 3.42 11.31
C LEU A 252 5.62 4.14 11.58
N SER A 253 5.45 4.67 12.79
CA SER A 253 4.28 5.47 13.12
C SER A 253 4.58 6.53 14.17
N ASN A 254 3.81 7.62 14.11
CA ASN A 254 3.82 8.67 15.11
C ASN A 254 2.46 8.71 15.81
N SER A 255 2.44 8.34 17.10
CA SER A 255 1.21 8.28 17.88
C SER A 255 0.54 9.64 18.11
N SER A 256 1.28 10.75 17.98
CA SER A 256 0.75 12.08 18.26
C SER A 256 -0.01 12.66 17.07
N ASN A 257 0.44 12.45 15.84
CA ASN A 257 -0.19 12.97 14.63
C ASN A 257 -0.80 11.90 13.71
N GLY A 258 -0.48 10.60 13.99
CA GLY A 258 -0.98 9.46 13.25
C GLY A 258 -0.36 9.24 11.89
N THR A 259 0.79 9.86 11.64
CA THR A 259 1.60 9.54 10.45
C THR A 259 2.02 8.07 10.52
N TYR A 260 1.94 7.40 9.39
CA TYR A 260 2.19 5.98 9.27
C TYR A 260 2.87 5.70 7.94
N VAL A 261 3.96 4.94 7.97
CA VAL A 261 4.71 4.50 6.80
C VAL A 261 4.95 3.00 6.89
N ARG A 262 4.88 2.32 5.77
CA ARG A 262 5.11 0.88 5.66
C ARG A 262 6.14 0.63 4.55
N TYR A 263 7.21 -0.08 4.89
CA TYR A 263 8.26 -0.48 3.96
C TYR A 263 8.41 -1.99 3.95
N HIS A 264 8.71 -2.54 2.79
CA HIS A 264 9.23 -3.91 2.75
C HIS A 264 10.64 -3.92 3.30
N ALA A 265 10.92 -4.83 4.21
CA ALA A 265 12.21 -4.89 4.88
C ALA A 265 12.82 -6.28 4.80
N ALA A 266 14.14 -6.34 4.70
CA ALA A 266 14.89 -7.57 4.88
C ALA A 266 16.16 -7.31 5.69
N LEU A 267 16.47 -8.27 6.57
CA LEU A 267 17.79 -8.38 7.17
C LEU A 267 18.63 -9.27 6.25
N THR A 268 19.72 -8.73 5.70
CA THR A 268 20.59 -9.48 4.82
C THR A 268 21.50 -10.43 5.62
N GLU A 269 22.04 -11.46 4.97
CA GLU A 269 22.98 -12.41 5.58
C GLU A 269 24.23 -11.70 6.12
N ASP A 270 24.62 -10.60 5.49
CA ASP A 270 25.78 -9.77 5.91
C ASP A 270 25.46 -8.83 7.08
N GLY A 271 24.25 -8.90 7.63
CA GLY A 271 23.83 -8.10 8.79
C GLY A 271 23.42 -6.66 8.46
N TYR A 272 23.06 -6.36 7.22
CA TYR A 272 22.47 -5.09 6.82
C TYR A 272 20.95 -5.15 6.91
N LEU A 273 20.35 -4.07 7.39
CA LEU A 273 18.91 -3.86 7.28
C LEU A 273 18.62 -3.09 5.97
N GLY A 274 17.88 -3.69 5.06
CA GLY A 274 17.48 -3.07 3.81
C GLY A 274 16.00 -2.69 3.83
N PHE A 275 15.67 -1.50 3.34
CA PHE A 275 14.31 -1.07 3.04
C PHE A 275 14.13 -1.01 1.53
N TYR A 276 13.08 -1.66 1.04
CA TYR A 276 12.74 -1.73 -0.37
C TYR A 276 11.55 -0.84 -0.69
N GLN A 277 11.52 -0.31 -1.90
CA GLN A 277 10.45 0.54 -2.42
C GLN A 277 10.31 1.90 -1.72
N CYS A 278 11.39 2.44 -1.12
CA CYS A 278 11.40 3.82 -0.70
C CYS A 278 12.50 4.60 -1.44
N GLU A 279 12.29 5.91 -1.65
CA GLU A 279 13.28 6.78 -2.33
C GLU A 279 14.58 6.87 -1.55
N ALA A 280 14.51 6.75 -0.23
CA ALA A 280 15.65 6.65 0.67
C ALA A 280 16.12 5.21 0.86
N GLY A 281 15.69 4.30 0.00
CA GLY A 281 16.08 2.88 0.04
C GLY A 281 17.57 2.74 0.10
N GLY A 282 18.07 2.15 1.17
CA GLY A 282 19.49 2.00 1.41
C GLY A 282 19.73 0.83 2.34
N HIS A 283 20.99 0.50 2.44
CA HIS A 283 21.45 -0.49 3.38
C HIS A 283 21.90 0.19 4.67
N TYR A 284 21.39 -0.29 5.77
CA TYR A 284 21.74 0.18 7.11
C TYR A 284 22.61 -0.84 7.77
N GLN A 285 23.74 -0.41 8.28
CA GLN A 285 24.67 -1.24 9.03
C GLN A 285 24.42 -1.09 10.54
N ARG A 286 24.47 -2.19 11.25
CA ARG A 286 24.39 -2.15 12.72
C ARG A 286 25.64 -1.48 13.28
N ILE A 287 25.42 -0.50 14.14
CA ILE A 287 26.48 0.18 14.89
C ILE A 287 26.65 -0.54 16.24
N PRO A 288 27.88 -0.87 16.65
CA PRO A 288 28.14 -1.53 17.92
C PRO A 288 27.67 -0.74 19.16
#